data_0ea0db55efb21e57347ceea67ab7c6cf
#
_entry.id   0ea0db55efb21e57347ceea67ab7c6cf
#
_cell.length_a   1.000
_cell.length_b   1.000
_cell.length_c   1.000
_cell.angle_alpha   90.00
_cell.angle_beta   90.00
_cell.angle_gamma   90.00
#
_symmetry.space_group_name_H-M   'P 1'
#
loop_
_entity.id
_entity.type
_entity.pdbx_description
1 polymer ?
#
loop_
_entity_poly.entity_id
_entity_poly.type
_entity_poly.pdbx_seq_one_letter_code
_entity_poly.pdbx_strand_id
1 'polypeptide(L)'
;MPFKRRRLGKTDYANRLRLLSSKKPRLVLRRSLKYITAQIIEFDKKGDKALVTASSKELKKMGWSFACDNLPASYLTGLMIGSKAAKKGIKDVVLDAGLYLSTKGSRIYAAAKGAIDAGLNIRIGEDILPSEERIRGEHIATQEKFKSLPQEFEKIREKIKG
;
A
#
# COMPACT_ATOMS: atom_id res chain seq x y z
N MET A 1 14.48 25.55 17.59
CA MET A 1 15.10 24.21 17.46
C MET A 1 14.24 23.31 16.59
N PRO A 2 14.74 22.59 15.57
CA PRO A 2 13.89 21.76 14.72
C PRO A 2 13.35 20.53 15.47
N PHE A 3 12.15 20.07 15.10
CA PHE A 3 11.52 18.90 15.71
C PHE A 3 12.45 17.67 15.72
N LYS A 4 12.39 16.87 16.78
CA LYS A 4 13.23 15.67 16.96
C LYS A 4 13.20 14.75 15.73
N ARG A 5 12.03 14.48 15.16
CA ARG A 5 11.88 13.63 13.98
C ARG A 5 12.54 14.20 12.71
N ARG A 6 12.60 15.54 12.58
CA ARG A 6 13.29 16.20 11.48
C ARG A 6 14.81 16.05 11.61
N ARG A 7 15.36 16.26 12.81
CA ARG A 7 16.80 16.06 13.10
C ARG A 7 17.26 14.62 12.84
N LEU A 8 16.39 13.65 13.12
CA LEU A 8 16.65 12.23 12.91
C LEU A 8 16.37 11.77 11.46
N GLY A 9 16.02 12.68 10.53
CA GLY A 9 15.70 12.33 9.15
C GLY A 9 14.50 11.39 8.98
N LYS A 10 13.60 11.32 9.98
CA LYS A 10 12.46 10.39 9.98
C LYS A 10 11.18 10.97 9.37
N THR A 11 11.12 12.27 9.14
CA THR A 11 9.93 12.94 8.61
C THR A 11 10.34 14.16 7.80
N ASP A 12 9.90 14.19 6.54
CA ASP A 12 9.92 15.39 5.71
C ASP A 12 8.66 16.21 5.99
N TYR A 13 8.85 17.29 6.76
CA TYR A 13 7.73 18.16 7.13
C TYR A 13 7.25 19.05 5.98
N ALA A 14 8.11 19.37 5.01
CA ALA A 14 7.70 20.15 3.83
C ALA A 14 6.75 19.34 2.95
N ASN A 15 7.11 18.09 2.67
CA ASN A 15 6.23 17.18 1.95
C ASN A 15 4.93 16.90 2.72
N ARG A 16 5.03 16.71 4.05
CA ARG A 16 3.84 16.54 4.89
C ARG A 16 2.86 17.71 4.78
N LEU A 17 3.34 18.95 4.80
CA LEU A 17 2.51 20.15 4.64
C LEU A 17 1.81 20.18 3.27
N ARG A 18 2.52 19.83 2.18
CA ARG A 18 1.94 19.73 0.84
C ARG A 18 0.81 18.68 0.78
N LEU A 19 1.00 17.52 1.38
CA LEU A 19 -0.02 16.47 1.45
C LEU A 19 -1.24 16.93 2.25
N LEU A 20 -1.04 17.63 3.37
CA LEU A 20 -2.11 18.14 4.23
C LEU A 20 -2.90 19.30 3.59
N SER A 21 -2.31 20.05 2.66
CA SER A 21 -3.00 21.15 1.95
C SER A 21 -4.22 20.67 1.15
N SER A 22 -4.23 19.40 0.75
CA SER A 22 -5.35 18.78 0.04
C SER A 22 -6.60 18.57 0.91
N LYS A 23 -6.47 18.66 2.24
CA LYS A 23 -7.52 18.36 3.24
C LYS A 23 -8.14 16.95 3.12
N LYS A 24 -7.54 16.07 2.33
CA LYS A 24 -7.98 14.68 2.14
C LYS A 24 -7.24 13.74 3.09
N PRO A 25 -7.83 12.60 3.49
CA PRO A 25 -7.13 11.56 4.19
C PRO A 25 -5.91 11.07 3.39
N ARG A 26 -4.87 10.65 4.07
CA ARG A 26 -3.62 10.16 3.44
C ARG A 26 -3.57 8.65 3.48
N LEU A 27 -3.33 8.03 2.34
CA LEU A 27 -2.94 6.63 2.25
C LEU A 27 -1.44 6.54 2.54
N VAL A 28 -1.11 6.18 3.76
CA VAL A 28 0.26 6.06 4.25
C VAL A 28 0.75 4.65 4.00
N LEU A 29 1.71 4.49 3.10
CA LEU A 29 2.34 3.21 2.79
C LEU A 29 3.74 3.17 3.40
N ARG A 30 4.01 2.13 4.17
CA ARG A 30 5.32 1.91 4.81
C ARG A 30 5.75 0.47 4.61
N ARG A 31 6.98 0.27 4.17
CA ARG A 31 7.60 -1.04 4.03
C ARG A 31 8.61 -1.29 5.13
N SER A 32 8.66 -2.51 5.60
CA SER A 32 9.72 -3.05 6.42
C SER A 32 10.48 -4.14 5.64
N LEU A 33 11.41 -4.81 6.27
CA LEU A 33 12.15 -5.93 5.65
C LEU A 33 11.23 -7.14 5.35
N LYS A 34 10.16 -7.34 6.12
CA LYS A 34 9.30 -8.53 6.02
C LYS A 34 7.86 -8.22 5.65
N TYR A 35 7.41 -6.97 5.79
CA TYR A 35 5.99 -6.61 5.64
C TYR A 35 5.80 -5.24 5.00
N ILE A 36 4.61 -5.05 4.44
CA ILE A 36 4.09 -3.75 4.03
C ILE A 36 2.88 -3.44 4.88
N THR A 37 2.82 -2.20 5.36
CA THR A 37 1.68 -1.67 6.12
C THR A 37 1.06 -0.52 5.34
N ALA A 38 -0.25 -0.56 5.20
CA ALA A 38 -1.07 0.47 4.60
C ALA A 38 -2.02 1.03 5.66
N GLN A 39 -2.10 2.35 5.78
CA GLN A 39 -2.98 3.04 6.71
C GLN A 39 -3.63 4.22 6.03
N ILE A 40 -4.93 4.39 6.23
CA ILE A 40 -5.61 5.64 5.86
C ILE A 40 -5.68 6.50 7.12
N ILE A 41 -5.05 7.66 7.05
CA ILE A 41 -4.84 8.55 8.19
C ILE A 41 -5.48 9.91 7.90
N GLU A 42 -6.32 10.35 8.80
CA GLU A 42 -6.88 11.70 8.82
C GLU A 42 -6.05 12.61 9.74
N PHE A 43 -5.86 13.85 9.32
CA PHE A 43 -5.17 14.83 10.13
C PHE A 43 -6.08 15.38 11.22
N ASP A 44 -5.61 15.36 12.46
CA ASP A 44 -6.21 16.05 13.58
C ASP A 44 -5.14 16.89 14.29
N LYS A 45 -5.53 18.10 14.76
CA LYS A 45 -4.62 19.02 15.50
C LYS A 45 -4.05 18.37 16.77
N LYS A 46 -4.78 17.50 17.41
CA LYS A 46 -4.36 16.77 18.63
C LYS A 46 -3.49 15.55 18.32
N GLY A 47 -3.48 15.09 17.08
CA GLY A 47 -2.70 13.94 16.60
C GLY A 47 -3.43 13.22 15.48
N ASP A 48 -2.69 12.67 14.52
CA ASP A 48 -3.24 11.95 13.37
C ASP A 48 -4.08 10.75 13.82
N LYS A 49 -5.25 10.57 13.22
CA LYS A 49 -6.15 9.42 13.46
C LYS A 49 -6.05 8.41 12.33
N ALA A 50 -5.70 7.16 12.67
CA ALA A 50 -5.77 6.07 11.72
C ALA A 50 -7.23 5.58 11.57
N LEU A 51 -7.84 5.82 10.41
CA LEU A 51 -9.21 5.41 10.11
C LEU A 51 -9.28 3.93 9.75
N VAL A 52 -8.33 3.48 8.93
CA VAL A 52 -8.25 2.10 8.43
C VAL A 52 -6.80 1.64 8.43
N THR A 53 -6.57 0.39 8.75
CA THR A 53 -5.24 -0.24 8.72
C THR A 53 -5.32 -1.60 8.05
N ALA A 54 -4.33 -1.91 7.22
CA ALA A 54 -4.10 -3.23 6.65
C ALA A 54 -2.58 -3.52 6.63
N SER A 55 -2.23 -4.77 6.83
CA SER A 55 -0.84 -5.22 6.78
C SER A 55 -0.73 -6.50 5.96
N SER A 56 0.35 -6.64 5.20
CA SER A 56 0.63 -7.89 4.47
C SER A 56 0.77 -9.10 5.40
N LYS A 57 0.98 -8.89 6.71
CA LYS A 57 0.93 -9.96 7.71
C LYS A 57 -0.44 -10.64 7.77
N GLU A 58 -1.52 -9.90 7.49
CA GLU A 58 -2.89 -10.43 7.51
C GLU A 58 -3.11 -11.46 6.38
N LEU A 59 -2.36 -11.37 5.27
CA LEU A 59 -2.44 -12.31 4.15
C LEU A 59 -2.12 -13.74 4.57
N LYS A 60 -1.23 -13.93 5.56
CA LYS A 60 -0.93 -15.26 6.11
C LYS A 60 -2.15 -15.94 6.71
N LYS A 61 -3.03 -15.16 7.34
CA LYS A 61 -4.30 -15.67 7.90
C LYS A 61 -5.29 -16.05 6.80
N MET A 62 -5.15 -15.49 5.60
CA MET A 62 -5.98 -15.81 4.43
C MET A 62 -5.46 -17.01 3.62
N GLY A 63 -4.28 -17.54 3.99
CA GLY A 63 -3.65 -18.69 3.33
C GLY A 63 -2.50 -18.34 2.39
N TRP A 64 -1.92 -17.12 2.50
CA TRP A 64 -0.73 -16.74 1.74
C TRP A 64 0.51 -17.44 2.29
N SER A 65 1.13 -18.31 1.52
CA SER A 65 2.29 -19.12 1.94
C SER A 65 3.64 -18.46 1.61
N PHE A 66 3.65 -17.47 0.74
CA PHE A 66 4.86 -16.81 0.25
C PHE A 66 5.30 -15.62 1.13
N ALA A 67 6.41 -15.00 0.74
CA ALA A 67 6.90 -13.78 1.38
C ALA A 67 5.85 -12.65 1.33
N CYS A 68 5.74 -11.90 2.42
CA CYS A 68 4.77 -10.82 2.56
C CYS A 68 5.33 -9.43 2.21
N ASP A 69 6.55 -9.37 1.69
CA ASP A 69 7.24 -8.14 1.26
C ASP A 69 7.44 -8.07 -0.25
N ASN A 70 6.94 -9.07 -1.02
CA ASN A 70 7.01 -9.10 -2.47
C ASN A 70 5.94 -8.20 -3.12
N LEU A 71 6.01 -8.06 -4.43
CA LEU A 71 5.15 -7.20 -5.22
C LEU A 71 3.69 -7.66 -5.23
N PRO A 72 3.38 -8.98 -5.42
CA PRO A 72 2.03 -9.50 -5.29
C PRO A 72 1.40 -9.24 -3.91
N ALA A 73 2.12 -9.51 -2.82
CA ALA A 73 1.62 -9.26 -1.46
C ALA A 73 1.37 -7.78 -1.20
N SER A 74 2.18 -6.90 -1.81
CA SER A 74 1.98 -5.45 -1.73
C SER A 74 0.67 -5.03 -2.38
N TYR A 75 0.39 -5.53 -3.58
CA TYR A 75 -0.87 -5.28 -4.29
C TYR A 75 -2.07 -5.79 -3.49
N LEU A 76 -2.02 -7.02 -2.98
CA LEU A 76 -3.09 -7.59 -2.16
C LEU A 76 -3.34 -6.78 -0.88
N THR A 77 -2.28 -6.23 -0.27
CA THR A 77 -2.42 -5.33 0.89
C THR A 77 -3.12 -4.03 0.50
N GLY A 78 -2.80 -3.49 -0.67
CA GLY A 78 -3.51 -2.34 -1.24
C GLY A 78 -4.98 -2.62 -1.52
N LEU A 79 -5.29 -3.77 -2.10
CA LEU A 79 -6.65 -4.20 -2.34
C LEU A 79 -7.44 -4.34 -1.02
N MET A 80 -6.80 -4.91 0.00
CA MET A 80 -7.40 -5.09 1.33
C MET A 80 -7.71 -3.75 2.01
N ILE A 81 -6.80 -2.77 1.96
CA ILE A 81 -7.08 -1.46 2.57
C ILE A 81 -8.16 -0.72 1.79
N GLY A 82 -8.20 -0.83 0.48
CA GLY A 82 -9.24 -0.23 -0.35
C GLY A 82 -10.62 -0.82 -0.05
N SER A 83 -10.73 -2.15 0.07
CA SER A 83 -11.98 -2.82 0.48
C SER A 83 -12.44 -2.37 1.88
N LYS A 84 -11.51 -2.32 2.86
CA LYS A 84 -11.82 -1.81 4.20
C LYS A 84 -12.25 -0.33 4.19
N ALA A 85 -11.67 0.48 3.31
CA ALA A 85 -12.00 1.90 3.16
C ALA A 85 -13.38 2.10 2.52
N ALA A 86 -13.71 1.30 1.51
CA ALA A 86 -15.03 1.30 0.88
C ALA A 86 -16.15 1.03 1.90
N LYS A 87 -15.94 0.07 2.81
CA LYS A 87 -16.87 -0.23 3.92
C LYS A 87 -17.06 0.96 4.88
N LYS A 88 -16.12 1.88 4.94
CA LYS A 88 -16.19 3.13 5.73
C LYS A 88 -16.60 4.35 4.91
N GLY A 89 -16.94 4.19 3.63
CA GLY A 89 -17.35 5.28 2.76
C GLY A 89 -16.21 6.23 2.34
N ILE A 90 -14.94 5.84 2.52
CA ILE A 90 -13.78 6.65 2.14
C ILE A 90 -13.48 6.38 0.68
N LYS A 91 -13.51 7.42 -0.16
CA LYS A 91 -13.24 7.32 -1.61
C LYS A 91 -11.96 8.04 -2.03
N ASP A 92 -11.79 9.27 -1.58
CA ASP A 92 -10.67 10.14 -1.97
C ASP A 92 -9.54 10.10 -0.96
N VAL A 93 -8.34 9.77 -1.42
CA VAL A 93 -7.13 9.78 -0.57
C VAL A 93 -5.93 10.28 -1.34
N VAL A 94 -4.92 10.77 -0.61
CA VAL A 94 -3.63 11.21 -1.18
C VAL A 94 -2.54 10.22 -0.76
N LEU A 95 -1.72 9.80 -1.70
CA LEU A 95 -0.62 8.88 -1.42
C LEU A 95 0.49 9.54 -0.59
N ASP A 96 0.86 8.92 0.53
CA ASP A 96 2.00 9.28 1.36
C ASP A 96 3.00 8.10 1.39
N ALA A 97 3.98 8.17 0.50
CA ALA A 97 5.07 7.20 0.45
C ALA A 97 6.20 7.51 1.46
N GLY A 98 6.12 8.59 2.22
CA GLY A 98 7.14 9.01 3.17
C GLY A 98 8.45 9.43 2.50
N LEU A 99 9.57 8.90 3.01
CA LEU A 99 10.91 9.19 2.51
C LEU A 99 11.40 8.20 1.44
N TYR A 100 10.54 7.28 0.98
CA TYR A 100 10.94 6.34 -0.07
C TYR A 100 11.06 7.04 -1.41
N LEU A 101 12.11 6.69 -2.13
CA LEU A 101 12.31 7.14 -3.50
C LEU A 101 11.17 6.64 -4.40
N SER A 102 10.71 7.53 -5.28
CA SER A 102 9.69 7.22 -6.28
C SER A 102 10.33 6.40 -7.40
N THR A 103 10.30 5.07 -7.27
CA THR A 103 10.82 4.14 -8.28
C THR A 103 9.65 3.49 -9.01
N LYS A 104 9.64 3.56 -10.35
CA LYS A 104 8.62 2.93 -11.20
C LYS A 104 8.49 1.44 -10.88
N GLY A 105 7.26 0.94 -10.85
CA GLY A 105 6.98 -0.47 -10.61
C GLY A 105 7.35 -0.97 -9.21
N SER A 106 7.57 -0.08 -8.23
CA SER A 106 7.94 -0.46 -6.87
C SER A 106 6.77 -1.08 -6.08
N ARG A 107 7.10 -1.74 -4.98
CA ARG A 107 6.12 -2.34 -4.05
C ARG A 107 5.11 -1.32 -3.51
N ILE A 108 5.52 -0.07 -3.31
CA ILE A 108 4.62 1.01 -2.87
C ILE A 108 3.57 1.30 -3.93
N TYR A 109 3.99 1.40 -5.20
CA TYR A 109 3.05 1.62 -6.30
C TYR A 109 2.19 0.39 -6.61
N ALA A 110 2.68 -0.82 -6.34
CA ALA A 110 1.84 -2.01 -6.39
C ALA A 110 0.72 -1.96 -5.34
N ALA A 111 1.02 -1.54 -4.10
CA ALA A 111 0.00 -1.36 -3.07
C ALA A 111 -0.98 -0.22 -3.43
N ALA A 112 -0.48 0.87 -3.99
CA ALA A 112 -1.34 1.97 -4.46
C ALA A 112 -2.26 1.51 -5.61
N LYS A 113 -1.76 0.71 -6.56
CA LYS A 113 -2.56 0.11 -7.64
C LYS A 113 -3.67 -0.78 -7.08
N GLY A 114 -3.36 -1.66 -6.12
CA GLY A 114 -4.36 -2.49 -5.44
C GLY A 114 -5.45 -1.66 -4.76
N ALA A 115 -5.08 -0.54 -4.15
CA ALA A 115 -6.05 0.37 -3.52
C ALA A 115 -6.94 1.08 -4.55
N ILE A 116 -6.40 1.47 -5.71
CA ILE A 116 -7.18 2.02 -6.84
C ILE A 116 -8.15 0.99 -7.38
N ASP A 117 -7.70 -0.24 -7.60
CA ASP A 117 -8.52 -1.33 -8.13
C ASP A 117 -9.65 -1.75 -7.14
N ALA A 118 -9.51 -1.42 -5.87
CA ALA A 118 -10.56 -1.56 -4.85
C ALA A 118 -11.51 -0.35 -4.76
N GLY A 119 -11.33 0.66 -5.60
CA GLY A 119 -12.23 1.82 -5.70
C GLY A 119 -11.76 3.09 -4.99
N LEU A 120 -10.53 3.16 -4.50
CA LEU A 120 -9.96 4.40 -3.98
C LEU A 120 -9.49 5.32 -5.12
N ASN A 121 -9.87 6.58 -5.05
CA ASN A 121 -9.42 7.60 -5.98
C ASN A 121 -8.08 8.18 -5.51
N ILE A 122 -7.00 7.77 -6.17
CA ILE A 122 -5.63 8.21 -5.89
C ILE A 122 -5.03 8.77 -7.17
N ARG A 123 -4.53 9.99 -7.14
CA ARG A 123 -3.86 10.60 -8.30
C ARG A 123 -2.44 10.07 -8.42
N ILE A 124 -2.22 9.15 -9.34
CA ILE A 124 -0.91 8.57 -9.66
C ILE A 124 -0.84 8.45 -11.20
N GLY A 125 0.32 8.76 -11.77
CA GLY A 125 0.58 8.53 -13.20
C GLY A 125 0.60 7.03 -13.52
N GLU A 126 -0.04 6.63 -14.59
CA GLU A 126 -0.13 5.21 -15.00
C GLU A 126 1.25 4.62 -15.35
N ASP A 127 2.14 5.45 -15.87
CA ASP A 127 3.51 5.08 -16.24
C ASP A 127 4.40 4.66 -15.07
N ILE A 128 3.99 4.95 -13.83
CA ILE A 128 4.72 4.62 -12.60
C ILE A 128 4.25 3.28 -12.03
N LEU A 129 3.05 2.85 -12.38
CA LEU A 129 2.44 1.63 -11.86
C LEU A 129 3.16 0.37 -12.42
N PRO A 130 3.26 -0.72 -11.65
CA PRO A 130 3.80 -1.97 -12.14
C PRO A 130 2.86 -2.64 -13.16
N SER A 131 3.44 -3.39 -14.11
CA SER A 131 2.67 -4.20 -15.05
C SER A 131 1.89 -5.31 -14.34
N GLU A 132 0.79 -5.76 -14.95
CA GLU A 132 -0.05 -6.81 -14.37
C GLU A 132 0.67 -8.14 -14.20
N GLU A 133 1.53 -8.51 -15.12
CA GLU A 133 2.39 -9.71 -15.03
C GLU A 133 3.24 -9.69 -13.76
N ARG A 134 3.84 -8.52 -13.46
CA ARG A 134 4.62 -8.34 -12.23
C ARG A 134 3.77 -8.36 -10.98
N ILE A 135 2.54 -7.82 -11.04
CA ILE A 135 1.58 -7.85 -9.93
C ILE A 135 1.17 -9.27 -9.62
N ARG A 136 0.91 -10.10 -10.63
CA ARG A 136 0.60 -11.54 -10.46
C ARG A 136 1.79 -12.36 -9.98
N GLY A 137 3.00 -11.82 -10.09
CA GLY A 137 4.22 -12.50 -9.67
C GLY A 137 4.75 -13.51 -10.66
N GLU A 138 4.42 -13.40 -11.96
CA GLU A 138 4.89 -14.30 -13.02
C GLU A 138 6.42 -14.34 -13.10
N HIS A 139 7.08 -13.18 -12.89
CA HIS A 139 8.54 -13.10 -12.82
C HIS A 139 9.16 -13.86 -11.63
N ILE A 140 8.38 -14.14 -10.58
CA ILE A 140 8.81 -14.94 -9.42
C ILE A 140 8.52 -16.41 -9.70
N ALA A 141 7.41 -16.71 -10.38
CA ALA A 141 6.95 -18.04 -10.69
C ALA A 141 7.86 -18.81 -11.70
N THR A 142 8.83 -18.13 -12.32
CA THR A 142 9.87 -18.76 -13.14
C THR A 142 10.70 -19.78 -12.35
N GLN A 143 10.82 -19.60 -11.05
CA GLN A 143 11.48 -20.57 -10.17
C GLN A 143 10.49 -21.67 -9.74
N GLU A 144 10.93 -22.91 -9.76
CA GLU A 144 10.07 -24.07 -9.44
C GLU A 144 9.33 -23.98 -8.10
N LYS A 145 10.01 -23.43 -7.08
CA LYS A 145 9.45 -23.24 -5.73
C LYS A 145 8.26 -22.28 -5.68
N PHE A 146 8.08 -21.44 -6.70
CA PHE A 146 7.07 -20.36 -6.70
C PHE A 146 6.04 -20.50 -7.81
N LYS A 147 5.98 -21.64 -8.51
CA LYS A 147 5.01 -21.90 -9.61
C LYS A 147 3.56 -21.71 -9.20
N SER A 148 3.22 -21.98 -7.94
CA SER A 148 1.84 -21.83 -7.42
C SER A 148 1.48 -20.39 -6.99
N LEU A 149 2.44 -19.45 -7.01
CA LEU A 149 2.24 -18.08 -6.54
C LEU A 149 1.11 -17.34 -7.29
N PRO A 150 1.02 -17.37 -8.64
CA PRO A 150 -0.08 -16.69 -9.34
C PRO A 150 -1.45 -17.29 -8.99
N GLN A 151 -1.53 -18.60 -8.75
CA GLN A 151 -2.78 -19.27 -8.38
C GLN A 151 -3.23 -18.88 -6.97
N GLU A 152 -2.30 -18.83 -6.00
CA GLU A 152 -2.60 -18.32 -4.65
C GLU A 152 -2.98 -16.84 -4.67
N PHE A 153 -2.32 -16.05 -5.51
CA PHE A 153 -2.63 -14.65 -5.69
C PHE A 153 -4.10 -14.44 -6.11
N GLU A 154 -4.57 -15.15 -7.13
CA GLU A 154 -5.96 -15.02 -7.58
C GLU A 154 -6.96 -15.50 -6.50
N LYS A 155 -6.69 -16.62 -5.83
CA LYS A 155 -7.53 -17.10 -4.72
C LYS A 155 -7.70 -16.07 -3.60
N ILE A 156 -6.61 -15.40 -3.21
CA ILE A 156 -6.66 -14.39 -2.14
C ILE A 156 -7.30 -13.11 -2.65
N ARG A 157 -7.04 -12.73 -3.91
CA ARG A 157 -7.67 -11.59 -4.55
C ARG A 157 -9.20 -11.71 -4.54
N GLU A 158 -9.74 -12.88 -4.88
CA GLU A 158 -11.17 -13.17 -4.81
C GLU A 158 -11.70 -13.09 -3.38
N LYS A 159 -11.01 -13.67 -2.40
CA LYS A 159 -11.39 -13.58 -0.97
C LYS A 159 -11.43 -12.14 -0.43
N ILE A 160 -10.63 -11.24 -0.96
CA ILE A 160 -10.63 -9.84 -0.52
C ILE A 160 -11.77 -9.05 -1.18
N LYS A 161 -12.17 -9.43 -2.40
CA LYS A 161 -13.25 -8.76 -3.15
C LYS A 161 -14.66 -9.19 -2.71
N GLY A 162 -14.83 -10.42 -2.26
CA GLY A 162 -16.09 -10.94 -1.71
C GLY A 162 -16.28 -10.53 -0.27
#